data_f99257d3f1d793e212ab958f98e38954
#
_entry.id   f99257d3f1d793e212ab958f98e38954
#
_cell.length_a   1.000
_cell.length_b   1.000
_cell.length_c   1.000
_cell.angle_alpha   90.00
_cell.angle_beta   90.00
_cell.angle_gamma   90.00
#
_symmetry.space_group_name_H-M   'P 1'
#
loop_
_entity.id
_entity.type
_entity.pdbx_description
1 polymer ?
#
loop_
_entity_poly.entity_id
_entity_poly.type
_entity_poly.pdbx_seq_one_letter_code
_entity_poly.pdbx_strand_id
1 'polypeptide(L)'
;MTCKQRFPFRLGTSSYIIPDEILPNIHYLKDKVDDVELVLFESDEISNLPSQAEISELRSIAGDYDLGYSIHLPLDVCLGHHDVAVRQRSVEKCLRVIDLASKLDPSAYVMHGEAGEGIDVNTFSDLERQVFRESLFSSIDMLLERAPAAPEEFALETLNYPFSIVDPVVRQFGLSVTLDIGHLELYGFPVDEHLERYLPRARVMHMHGILNGKDHNSLQHMRAETLDMVMQALGRHPDRERVFTMEIFSEKDFLESCARMQDYLSGPGPSASRGDGSSCVD
;
A
#
# COMPACT_ATOMS: atom_id res chain seq x y z
N MET A 1 0.61 11.19 -21.04
CA MET A 1 -0.64 11.06 -20.27
C MET A 1 -0.26 11.33 -18.81
N THR A 2 -0.95 12.21 -18.09
CA THR A 2 -0.67 12.52 -16.68
C THR A 2 -1.92 12.37 -15.84
N CYS A 3 -1.77 11.75 -14.67
CA CYS A 3 -2.82 11.60 -13.65
C CYS A 3 -2.56 12.51 -12.42
N LYS A 4 -1.47 13.27 -12.47
CA LYS A 4 -1.01 14.12 -11.39
C LYS A 4 -2.03 15.20 -11.02
N GLN A 5 -2.30 15.39 -9.72
CA GLN A 5 -3.18 16.42 -9.16
C GLN A 5 -4.63 16.41 -9.71
N ARG A 6 -5.13 15.23 -10.08
CA ARG A 6 -6.48 15.05 -10.66
C ARG A 6 -7.52 14.56 -9.65
N PHE A 7 -7.09 14.02 -8.52
CA PHE A 7 -7.95 13.34 -7.55
C PHE A 7 -7.93 14.02 -6.18
N PRO A 8 -8.92 13.76 -5.30
CA PRO A 8 -8.93 14.27 -3.92
C PRO A 8 -7.99 13.51 -2.97
N PHE A 9 -7.11 12.67 -3.51
CA PHE A 9 -6.04 11.91 -2.87
C PHE A 9 -4.79 11.99 -3.75
N ARG A 10 -3.65 11.51 -3.29
CA ARG A 10 -2.43 11.40 -4.10
C ARG A 10 -2.50 10.13 -4.94
N LEU A 11 -2.45 10.24 -6.26
CA LEU A 11 -2.37 9.08 -7.14
C LEU A 11 -0.91 8.72 -7.36
N GLY A 12 -0.54 7.51 -6.95
CA GLY A 12 0.81 6.96 -7.04
C GLY A 12 0.92 5.68 -7.86
N THR A 13 2.14 5.20 -7.99
CA THR A 13 2.48 3.89 -8.54
C THR A 13 3.81 3.39 -7.96
N SER A 14 4.16 2.12 -8.21
CA SER A 14 5.43 1.54 -7.78
C SER A 14 6.64 2.11 -8.54
N SER A 15 7.84 1.94 -7.99
CA SER A 15 9.11 2.43 -8.55
C SER A 15 9.71 1.57 -9.66
N TYR A 16 8.99 0.56 -10.19
CA TYR A 16 9.48 -0.38 -11.21
C TYR A 16 8.55 -0.48 -12.42
N ILE A 17 8.26 0.67 -13.04
CA ILE A 17 7.40 0.78 -14.22
C ILE A 17 8.16 0.54 -15.52
N ILE A 18 9.39 1.02 -15.61
CA ILE A 18 10.30 0.72 -16.72
C ILE A 18 11.40 -0.23 -16.25
N PRO A 19 11.98 -1.08 -17.14
CA PRO A 19 13.01 -2.06 -16.76
C PRO A 19 14.36 -1.38 -16.51
N ASP A 20 14.43 -0.60 -15.44
CA ASP A 20 15.59 0.17 -15.04
C ASP A 20 15.61 0.33 -13.50
N GLU A 21 16.68 0.92 -12.97
CA GLU A 21 16.85 1.22 -11.55
C GLU A 21 15.82 2.27 -11.05
N ILE A 22 15.78 2.52 -9.73
CA ILE A 22 14.82 3.43 -9.11
C ILE A 22 14.87 4.84 -9.71
N LEU A 23 16.06 5.46 -9.80
CA LEU A 23 16.18 6.86 -10.21
C LEU A 23 15.67 7.13 -11.65
N PRO A 24 16.02 6.32 -12.68
CA PRO A 24 15.39 6.41 -13.99
C PRO A 24 13.86 6.27 -13.96
N ASN A 25 13.31 5.38 -13.13
CA ASN A 25 11.88 5.25 -12.94
C ASN A 25 11.26 6.53 -12.36
N ILE A 26 11.91 7.16 -11.37
CA ILE A 26 11.45 8.44 -10.81
C ILE A 26 11.50 9.55 -11.86
N HIS A 27 12.56 9.63 -12.68
CA HIS A 27 12.62 10.59 -13.78
C HIS A 27 11.50 10.37 -14.81
N TYR A 28 11.10 9.13 -15.04
CA TYR A 28 9.97 8.80 -15.91
C TYR A 28 8.62 9.18 -15.29
N LEU A 29 8.45 9.07 -13.98
CA LEU A 29 7.17 9.20 -13.27
C LEU A 29 6.87 10.59 -12.71
N LYS A 30 7.88 11.42 -12.43
CA LYS A 30 7.80 12.67 -11.66
C LYS A 30 6.75 13.69 -12.09
N ASP A 31 6.40 13.69 -13.38
CA ASP A 31 5.40 14.59 -13.97
C ASP A 31 4.06 13.86 -14.28
N LYS A 32 3.93 12.59 -13.92
CA LYS A 32 2.78 11.74 -14.26
C LYS A 32 1.90 11.40 -13.07
N VAL A 33 2.49 11.27 -11.87
CA VAL A 33 1.82 10.86 -10.64
C VAL A 33 2.15 11.80 -9.47
N ASP A 34 1.41 11.70 -8.38
CA ASP A 34 1.58 12.50 -7.17
C ASP A 34 2.52 11.85 -6.15
N ASP A 35 2.66 10.52 -6.21
CA ASP A 35 3.48 9.72 -5.29
C ASP A 35 4.15 8.56 -6.04
N VAL A 36 5.34 8.17 -5.61
CA VAL A 36 5.94 6.91 -6.05
C VAL A 36 6.31 6.09 -4.84
N GLU A 37 5.75 4.88 -4.79
CA GLU A 37 6.13 3.90 -3.78
C GLU A 37 7.46 3.26 -4.15
N LEU A 38 8.48 3.57 -3.34
CA LEU A 38 9.81 2.97 -3.50
C LEU A 38 9.79 1.55 -2.92
N VAL A 39 9.83 0.55 -3.80
CA VAL A 39 9.92 -0.86 -3.41
C VAL A 39 11.39 -1.18 -3.14
N LEU A 40 11.77 -1.28 -1.87
CA LEU A 40 13.15 -1.43 -1.44
C LEU A 40 13.45 -2.88 -0.99
N PHE A 41 14.51 -3.44 -1.56
CA PHE A 41 14.99 -4.78 -1.24
C PHE A 41 16.26 -4.69 -0.39
N GLU A 42 16.33 -5.47 0.66
CA GLU A 42 17.49 -5.60 1.52
C GLU A 42 17.62 -7.07 1.95
N SER A 43 17.79 -7.95 0.96
CA SER A 43 18.05 -9.36 1.20
C SER A 43 19.55 -9.64 1.37
N ASP A 44 19.88 -10.87 1.76
CA ASP A 44 21.27 -11.29 1.89
C ASP A 44 21.99 -11.37 0.52
N GLU A 45 21.24 -11.45 -0.58
CA GLU A 45 21.75 -11.62 -1.94
C GLU A 45 21.64 -10.35 -2.78
N ILE A 46 20.58 -9.55 -2.56
CA ILE A 46 20.23 -8.38 -3.38
C ILE A 46 19.87 -7.20 -2.50
N SER A 47 20.48 -6.06 -2.77
CA SER A 47 20.08 -4.77 -2.22
C SER A 47 19.95 -3.76 -3.37
N ASN A 48 18.84 -3.01 -3.35
CA ASN A 48 18.60 -1.89 -4.28
C ASN A 48 18.54 -0.55 -3.53
N LEU A 49 19.08 -0.50 -2.31
CA LEU A 49 19.03 0.70 -1.50
C LEU A 49 19.76 1.86 -2.20
N PRO A 50 19.09 3.02 -2.38
CA PRO A 50 19.72 4.18 -2.99
C PRO A 50 20.94 4.66 -2.21
N SER A 51 21.98 5.10 -2.91
CA SER A 51 23.12 5.78 -2.32
C SER A 51 22.71 7.15 -1.73
N GLN A 52 23.56 7.75 -0.90
CA GLN A 52 23.32 9.10 -0.35
C GLN A 52 23.20 10.18 -1.45
N ALA A 53 23.87 10.01 -2.58
CA ALA A 53 23.76 10.90 -3.74
C ALA A 53 22.39 10.78 -4.39
N GLU A 54 21.90 9.55 -4.59
CA GLU A 54 20.56 9.30 -5.13
C GLU A 54 19.45 9.77 -4.18
N ILE A 55 19.58 9.58 -2.87
CA ILE A 55 18.65 10.16 -1.89
C ILE A 55 18.59 11.69 -2.01
N SER A 56 19.73 12.35 -2.22
CA SER A 56 19.76 13.80 -2.40
C SER A 56 19.07 14.24 -3.69
N GLU A 57 19.22 13.46 -4.77
CA GLU A 57 18.55 13.70 -6.04
C GLU A 57 17.04 13.45 -5.94
N LEU A 58 16.62 12.35 -5.31
CA LEU A 58 15.20 12.04 -5.03
C LEU A 58 14.52 13.18 -4.26
N ARG A 59 15.19 13.75 -3.25
CA ARG A 59 14.68 14.92 -2.52
C ARG A 59 14.54 16.16 -3.39
N SER A 60 15.50 16.41 -4.27
CA SER A 60 15.41 17.55 -5.22
C SER A 60 14.22 17.37 -6.15
N ILE A 61 14.05 16.16 -6.72
CA ILE A 61 12.93 15.85 -7.59
C ILE A 61 11.59 16.01 -6.85
N ALA A 62 11.51 15.54 -5.59
CA ALA A 62 10.30 15.70 -4.76
C ALA A 62 9.89 17.19 -4.66
N GLY A 63 10.83 18.08 -4.35
CA GLY A 63 10.58 19.52 -4.24
C GLY A 63 10.25 20.19 -5.57
N ASP A 64 10.99 19.85 -6.63
CA ASP A 64 10.84 20.49 -7.95
C ASP A 64 9.52 20.10 -8.65
N TYR A 65 8.99 18.90 -8.36
CA TYR A 65 7.82 18.35 -9.04
C TYR A 65 6.61 18.14 -8.13
N ASP A 66 6.63 18.53 -6.85
CA ASP A 66 5.59 18.19 -5.88
C ASP A 66 5.27 16.68 -5.91
N LEU A 67 6.33 15.87 -5.83
CA LEU A 67 6.26 14.41 -5.83
C LEU A 67 6.45 13.89 -4.41
N GLY A 68 5.54 13.04 -3.92
CA GLY A 68 5.71 12.31 -2.68
C GLY A 68 6.40 10.97 -2.90
N TYR A 69 6.85 10.42 -1.79
CA TYR A 69 7.30 9.03 -1.73
C TYR A 69 6.57 8.31 -0.60
N SER A 70 6.11 7.11 -0.87
CA SER A 70 5.84 6.07 0.11
C SER A 70 6.92 4.99 -0.01
N ILE A 71 7.12 4.21 1.03
CA ILE A 71 8.19 3.21 1.08
C ILE A 71 7.58 1.84 1.32
N HIS A 72 7.75 0.92 0.39
CA HIS A 72 7.48 -0.49 0.66
C HIS A 72 8.72 -1.10 1.33
N LEU A 73 8.55 -1.55 2.57
CA LEU A 73 9.61 -2.24 3.32
C LEU A 73 9.93 -3.60 2.68
N PRO A 74 11.09 -4.20 2.96
CA PRO A 74 11.51 -5.44 2.30
C PRO A 74 10.48 -6.56 2.39
N LEU A 75 10.23 -7.24 1.28
CA LEU A 75 9.25 -8.33 1.17
C LEU A 75 9.70 -9.64 1.83
N ASP A 76 11.01 -9.81 2.01
CA ASP A 76 11.61 -11.02 2.59
C ASP A 76 11.73 -10.97 4.12
N VAL A 77 11.01 -10.04 4.77
CA VAL A 77 10.95 -9.94 6.22
C VAL A 77 9.77 -10.72 6.79
N CYS A 78 10.00 -11.41 7.91
CA CYS A 78 9.02 -12.24 8.59
C CYS A 78 8.80 -11.71 10.01
N LEU A 79 8.10 -10.58 10.14
CA LEU A 79 7.89 -9.89 11.42
C LEU A 79 7.03 -10.72 12.39
N GLY A 80 6.18 -11.62 11.88
CA GLY A 80 5.34 -12.53 12.66
C GLY A 80 5.96 -13.91 12.91
N HIS A 81 7.22 -14.17 12.53
CA HIS A 81 7.84 -15.48 12.68
C HIS A 81 7.98 -15.89 14.15
N HIS A 82 7.78 -17.20 14.45
CA HIS A 82 7.87 -17.69 15.84
C HIS A 82 9.31 -17.62 16.43
N ASP A 83 10.33 -17.78 15.59
CA ASP A 83 11.75 -17.69 15.99
C ASP A 83 12.17 -16.22 16.16
N VAL A 84 12.63 -15.90 17.37
CA VAL A 84 13.08 -14.54 17.75
C VAL A 84 14.25 -14.05 16.88
N ALA A 85 15.20 -14.95 16.50
CA ALA A 85 16.36 -14.55 15.71
C ALA A 85 15.96 -14.16 14.27
N VAL A 86 14.93 -14.83 13.71
CA VAL A 86 14.36 -14.45 12.39
C VAL A 86 13.72 -13.06 12.50
N ARG A 87 12.90 -12.82 13.54
CA ARG A 87 12.26 -11.53 13.74
C ARG A 87 13.27 -10.39 13.92
N GLN A 88 14.30 -10.61 14.73
CA GLN A 88 15.37 -9.62 14.93
C GLN A 88 16.05 -9.23 13.62
N ARG A 89 16.40 -10.21 12.78
CA ARG A 89 16.97 -9.93 11.45
C ARG A 89 15.99 -9.15 10.57
N SER A 90 14.70 -9.50 10.61
CA SER A 90 13.65 -8.80 9.87
C SER A 90 13.53 -7.33 10.30
N VAL A 91 13.52 -7.07 11.61
CA VAL A 91 13.49 -5.71 12.16
C VAL A 91 14.75 -4.93 11.77
N GLU A 92 15.95 -5.54 11.82
CA GLU A 92 17.17 -4.87 11.37
C GLU A 92 17.16 -4.50 9.88
N LYS A 93 16.60 -5.36 9.02
CA LYS A 93 16.42 -5.03 7.59
C LYS A 93 15.48 -3.83 7.42
N CYS A 94 14.33 -3.86 8.08
CA CYS A 94 13.39 -2.73 8.05
C CYS A 94 14.05 -1.42 8.53
N LEU A 95 14.77 -1.46 9.64
CA LEU A 95 15.43 -0.26 10.20
C LEU A 95 16.48 0.32 9.25
N ARG A 96 17.26 -0.51 8.55
CA ARG A 96 18.21 -0.01 7.53
C ARG A 96 17.51 0.77 6.42
N VAL A 97 16.37 0.25 5.94
CA VAL A 97 15.55 0.94 4.94
C VAL A 97 14.99 2.24 5.49
N ILE A 98 14.40 2.21 6.69
CA ILE A 98 13.78 3.36 7.33
C ILE A 98 14.81 4.48 7.60
N ASP A 99 15.99 4.13 8.15
CA ASP A 99 17.06 5.10 8.41
C ASP A 99 17.52 5.83 7.12
N LEU A 100 17.57 5.12 6.02
CA LEU A 100 17.91 5.69 4.73
C LEU A 100 16.78 6.56 4.17
N ALA A 101 15.56 5.99 4.14
CA ALA A 101 14.40 6.58 3.49
C ALA A 101 13.78 7.73 4.31
N SER A 102 14.00 7.80 5.63
CA SER A 102 13.51 8.91 6.48
C SER A 102 13.95 10.29 5.98
N LYS A 103 15.05 10.37 5.26
CA LYS A 103 15.53 11.60 4.63
C LYS A 103 14.66 12.10 3.48
N LEU A 104 13.78 11.26 2.96
CA LEU A 104 12.81 11.60 1.90
C LEU A 104 11.50 12.14 2.46
N ASP A 105 11.30 12.11 3.78
CA ASP A 105 10.03 12.47 4.45
C ASP A 105 8.84 11.70 3.86
N PRO A 106 8.89 10.34 3.90
CA PRO A 106 7.90 9.54 3.20
C PRO A 106 6.51 9.65 3.82
N SER A 107 5.48 9.58 2.97
CA SER A 107 4.08 9.60 3.40
C SER A 107 3.69 8.37 4.22
N ALA A 108 4.31 7.21 3.98
CA ALA A 108 4.07 5.96 4.71
C ALA A 108 5.23 4.98 4.54
N TYR A 109 5.34 4.05 5.50
CA TYR A 109 6.12 2.82 5.41
C TYR A 109 5.14 1.63 5.34
N VAL A 110 4.97 1.06 4.16
CA VAL A 110 4.14 -0.14 3.95
C VAL A 110 4.90 -1.36 4.43
N MET A 111 4.25 -2.24 5.20
CA MET A 111 4.87 -3.42 5.75
C MET A 111 3.94 -4.62 5.78
N HIS A 112 4.52 -5.80 5.56
CA HIS A 112 3.83 -7.08 5.66
C HIS A 112 3.90 -7.68 7.07
N GLY A 113 2.81 -8.29 7.50
CA GLY A 113 2.75 -9.10 8.71
C GLY A 113 2.94 -10.58 8.39
N GLU A 114 4.11 -10.97 7.85
CA GLU A 114 4.39 -12.35 7.43
C GLU A 114 4.86 -13.24 8.58
N ALA A 115 4.39 -14.50 8.58
CA ALA A 115 4.81 -15.52 9.53
C ALA A 115 6.08 -16.26 9.10
N GLY A 116 6.39 -16.27 7.80
CA GLY A 116 7.54 -16.95 7.20
C GLY A 116 7.26 -17.42 5.79
N GLU A 117 8.31 -17.67 5.02
CA GLU A 117 8.20 -18.17 3.66
C GLU A 117 7.44 -19.53 3.62
N GLY A 118 6.42 -19.61 2.77
CA GLY A 118 5.59 -20.82 2.62
C GLY A 118 4.67 -21.13 3.80
N ILE A 119 4.56 -20.25 4.80
CA ILE A 119 3.66 -20.44 5.95
C ILE A 119 2.31 -19.78 5.63
N ASP A 120 1.25 -20.59 5.55
CA ASP A 120 -0.11 -20.10 5.36
C ASP A 120 -0.82 -19.87 6.70
N VAL A 121 -0.96 -18.59 7.09
CA VAL A 121 -1.63 -18.13 8.31
C VAL A 121 -3.10 -18.58 8.38
N ASN A 122 -3.75 -18.86 7.25
CA ASN A 122 -5.12 -19.36 7.22
C ASN A 122 -5.25 -20.74 7.85
N THR A 123 -4.20 -21.55 7.81
CA THR A 123 -4.19 -22.92 8.37
C THR A 123 -3.93 -22.95 9.87
N PHE A 124 -3.59 -21.82 10.49
CA PHE A 124 -3.24 -21.73 11.90
C PHE A 124 -4.42 -22.05 12.81
N SER A 125 -4.16 -22.89 13.81
CA SER A 125 -5.02 -23.04 15.00
C SER A 125 -5.07 -21.73 15.80
N ASP A 126 -6.02 -21.63 16.73
CA ASP A 126 -6.15 -20.44 17.57
C ASP A 126 -4.87 -20.16 18.39
N LEU A 127 -4.18 -21.20 18.85
CA LEU A 127 -2.89 -21.04 19.55
C LEU A 127 -1.80 -20.50 18.62
N GLU A 128 -1.69 -21.01 17.39
CA GLU A 128 -0.72 -20.54 16.42
C GLU A 128 -0.99 -19.09 16.00
N ARG A 129 -2.26 -18.72 15.83
CA ARG A 129 -2.67 -17.32 15.59
C ARG A 129 -2.31 -16.40 16.75
N GLN A 130 -2.43 -16.89 17.98
CA GLN A 130 -2.00 -16.15 19.15
C GLN A 130 -0.47 -15.94 19.15
N VAL A 131 0.29 -17.00 18.93
CA VAL A 131 1.77 -16.94 18.85
C VAL A 131 2.22 -16.00 17.73
N PHE A 132 1.60 -16.11 16.55
CA PHE A 132 1.86 -15.22 15.42
C PHE A 132 1.62 -13.75 15.77
N ARG A 133 0.49 -13.44 16.38
CA ARG A 133 0.13 -12.08 16.81
C ARG A 133 1.09 -11.54 17.87
N GLU A 134 1.46 -12.35 18.87
CA GLU A 134 2.43 -11.97 19.90
C GLU A 134 3.84 -11.75 19.32
N SER A 135 4.22 -12.55 18.33
CA SER A 135 5.47 -12.40 17.59
C SER A 135 5.49 -11.09 16.80
N LEU A 136 4.42 -10.81 16.05
CA LEU A 136 4.28 -9.57 15.30
C LEU A 136 4.28 -8.35 16.23
N PHE A 137 3.53 -8.43 17.36
CA PHE A 137 3.55 -7.39 18.40
C PHE A 137 4.99 -7.08 18.87
N SER A 138 5.75 -8.12 19.24
CA SER A 138 7.13 -7.94 19.69
C SER A 138 8.04 -7.33 18.62
N SER A 139 7.84 -7.67 17.35
CA SER A 139 8.62 -7.09 16.24
C SER A 139 8.29 -5.63 16.00
N ILE A 140 7.01 -5.28 16.03
CA ILE A 140 6.55 -3.89 15.88
C ILE A 140 7.03 -3.02 17.04
N ASP A 141 6.95 -3.53 18.27
CA ASP A 141 7.48 -2.84 19.46
C ASP A 141 8.97 -2.49 19.29
N MET A 142 9.80 -3.50 18.95
CA MET A 142 11.23 -3.30 18.66
C MET A 142 11.49 -2.32 17.50
N LEU A 143 10.65 -2.35 16.47
CA LEU A 143 10.77 -1.45 15.33
C LEU A 143 10.49 -0.01 15.74
N LEU A 144 9.36 0.23 16.41
CA LEU A 144 8.92 1.55 16.83
C LEU A 144 9.81 2.20 17.89
N GLU A 145 10.42 1.40 18.79
CA GLU A 145 11.39 1.92 19.75
C GLU A 145 12.65 2.54 19.10
N ARG A 146 12.95 2.14 17.86
CA ARG A 146 14.21 2.48 17.18
C ARG A 146 14.03 3.32 15.92
N ALA A 147 12.87 3.24 15.29
CA ALA A 147 12.59 3.97 14.05
C ALA A 147 12.42 5.47 14.31
N PRO A 148 12.98 6.36 13.46
CA PRO A 148 12.78 7.81 13.57
C PRO A 148 11.46 8.28 12.93
N ALA A 149 10.37 7.51 13.11
CA ALA A 149 9.07 7.75 12.50
C ALA A 149 7.95 7.51 13.51
N ALA A 150 6.83 8.20 13.38
CA ALA A 150 5.68 8.03 14.26
C ALA A 150 4.90 6.73 13.92
N PRO A 151 4.25 6.09 14.90
CA PRO A 151 3.53 4.83 14.66
C PRO A 151 2.51 4.90 13.51
N GLU A 152 1.84 6.02 13.33
CA GLU A 152 0.86 6.23 12.24
C GLU A 152 1.49 6.33 10.83
N GLU A 153 2.81 6.46 10.72
CA GLU A 153 3.51 6.40 9.45
C GLU A 153 3.74 4.97 8.96
N PHE A 154 3.61 3.98 9.87
CA PHE A 154 3.69 2.57 9.53
C PHE A 154 2.32 2.03 9.16
N ALA A 155 2.19 1.51 7.94
CA ALA A 155 0.94 0.99 7.40
C ALA A 155 1.04 -0.53 7.21
N LEU A 156 0.34 -1.29 8.08
CA LEU A 156 0.28 -2.74 7.96
C LEU A 156 -0.69 -3.13 6.85
N GLU A 157 -0.26 -4.00 5.95
CA GLU A 157 -0.99 -4.34 4.73
C GLU A 157 -1.97 -5.50 4.93
N THR A 158 -3.10 -5.43 4.19
CA THR A 158 -4.05 -6.55 4.05
C THR A 158 -3.50 -7.56 3.05
N LEU A 159 -3.23 -8.78 3.54
CA LEU A 159 -2.63 -9.86 2.77
C LEU A 159 -3.63 -11.00 2.49
N ASN A 160 -3.12 -12.20 2.24
CA ASN A 160 -3.88 -13.41 1.93
C ASN A 160 -4.60 -14.06 3.12
N TYR A 161 -4.62 -13.44 4.29
CA TYR A 161 -5.30 -13.94 5.50
C TYR A 161 -6.24 -12.88 6.11
N PRO A 162 -7.23 -13.27 6.93
CA PRO A 162 -8.16 -12.32 7.55
C PRO A 162 -7.44 -11.27 8.38
N PHE A 163 -7.56 -10.01 8.00
CA PHE A 163 -6.87 -8.90 8.68
C PHE A 163 -7.23 -8.77 10.16
N SER A 164 -8.38 -9.33 10.58
CA SER A 164 -8.78 -9.41 11.98
C SER A 164 -7.79 -10.14 12.89
N ILE A 165 -6.90 -10.98 12.32
CA ILE A 165 -5.83 -11.66 13.08
C ILE A 165 -4.81 -10.65 13.59
N VAL A 166 -4.46 -9.64 12.79
CA VAL A 166 -3.42 -8.63 13.09
C VAL A 166 -3.98 -7.26 13.50
N ASP A 167 -5.27 -6.98 13.27
CA ASP A 167 -5.95 -5.76 13.68
C ASP A 167 -5.72 -5.36 15.18
N PRO A 168 -5.65 -6.32 16.14
CA PRO A 168 -5.29 -5.96 17.52
C PRO A 168 -3.91 -5.32 17.67
N VAL A 169 -2.92 -5.70 16.85
CA VAL A 169 -1.58 -5.11 16.84
C VAL A 169 -1.63 -3.68 16.27
N VAL A 170 -2.34 -3.51 15.14
CA VAL A 170 -2.57 -2.19 14.52
C VAL A 170 -3.18 -1.21 15.52
N ARG A 171 -4.21 -1.64 16.25
CA ARG A 171 -4.88 -0.80 17.25
C ARG A 171 -4.02 -0.49 18.45
N GLN A 172 -3.25 -1.47 18.94
CA GLN A 172 -2.43 -1.32 20.13
C GLN A 172 -1.34 -0.26 19.93
N PHE A 173 -0.71 -0.25 18.77
CA PHE A 173 0.36 0.70 18.47
C PHE A 173 -0.12 1.98 17.77
N GLY A 174 -1.38 2.03 17.35
CA GLY A 174 -1.89 3.18 16.59
C GLY A 174 -1.36 3.24 15.16
N LEU A 175 -1.02 2.09 14.57
CA LEU A 175 -0.54 2.02 13.19
C LEU A 175 -1.62 2.43 12.19
N SER A 176 -1.20 2.82 11.01
CA SER A 176 -2.05 2.92 9.82
C SER A 176 -2.25 1.56 9.16
N VAL A 177 -3.06 1.55 8.11
CA VAL A 177 -3.36 0.36 7.30
C VAL A 177 -3.02 0.66 5.84
N THR A 178 -2.43 -0.30 5.16
CA THR A 178 -2.44 -0.38 3.70
C THR A 178 -3.59 -1.31 3.31
N LEU A 179 -4.62 -0.73 2.66
CA LEU A 179 -5.72 -1.51 2.11
C LEU A 179 -5.34 -1.96 0.70
N ASP A 180 -4.92 -3.21 0.55
CA ASP A 180 -4.74 -3.80 -0.76
C ASP A 180 -6.05 -4.37 -1.29
N ILE A 181 -6.66 -3.63 -2.19
CA ILE A 181 -7.96 -3.98 -2.78
C ILE A 181 -7.82 -5.14 -3.77
N GLY A 182 -6.69 -5.24 -4.47
CA GLY A 182 -6.42 -6.36 -5.36
C GLY A 182 -6.29 -7.67 -4.57
N HIS A 183 -5.57 -7.69 -3.44
CA HIS A 183 -5.50 -8.84 -2.55
C HIS A 183 -6.88 -9.21 -1.99
N LEU A 184 -7.69 -8.24 -1.55
CA LEU A 184 -9.04 -8.52 -1.08
C LEU A 184 -9.87 -9.21 -2.16
N GLU A 185 -9.82 -8.76 -3.42
CA GLU A 185 -10.49 -9.42 -4.54
C GLU A 185 -9.92 -10.81 -4.82
N LEU A 186 -8.60 -10.96 -4.88
CA LEU A 186 -7.92 -12.21 -5.20
C LEU A 186 -8.25 -13.33 -4.21
N TYR A 187 -8.25 -12.99 -2.92
CA TYR A 187 -8.48 -13.95 -1.84
C TYR A 187 -9.94 -14.01 -1.38
N GLY A 188 -10.85 -13.26 -2.02
CA GLY A 188 -12.28 -13.32 -1.77
C GLY A 188 -12.74 -12.69 -0.46
N PHE A 189 -12.01 -11.71 0.04
CA PHE A 189 -12.43 -10.92 1.20
C PHE A 189 -13.42 -9.82 0.79
N PRO A 190 -14.42 -9.49 1.63
CA PRO A 190 -15.42 -8.47 1.32
C PRO A 190 -14.80 -7.08 1.33
N VAL A 191 -14.72 -6.44 0.15
CA VAL A 191 -14.09 -5.11 -0.03
C VAL A 191 -14.87 -4.03 0.71
N ASP A 192 -16.21 -4.07 0.66
CA ASP A 192 -17.09 -3.10 1.33
C ASP A 192 -16.90 -3.08 2.85
N GLU A 193 -16.85 -4.26 3.50
CA GLU A 193 -16.59 -4.36 4.94
C GLU A 193 -15.19 -3.85 5.32
N HIS A 194 -14.17 -4.11 4.48
CA HIS A 194 -12.82 -3.63 4.71
C HIS A 194 -12.72 -2.11 4.55
N LEU A 195 -13.38 -1.54 3.54
CA LEU A 195 -13.46 -0.09 3.37
C LEU A 195 -14.17 0.56 4.55
N GLU A 196 -15.33 0.03 4.98
CA GLU A 196 -16.05 0.59 6.12
C GLU A 196 -15.21 0.58 7.40
N ARG A 197 -14.50 -0.52 7.65
CA ARG A 197 -13.78 -0.74 8.90
C ARG A 197 -12.41 -0.07 8.93
N TYR A 198 -11.66 -0.08 7.84
CA TYR A 198 -10.23 0.27 7.83
C TYR A 198 -9.89 1.53 7.05
N LEU A 199 -10.75 2.02 6.13
CA LEU A 199 -10.50 3.26 5.40
C LEU A 199 -10.20 4.46 6.32
N PRO A 200 -10.84 4.62 7.51
CA PRO A 200 -10.50 5.71 8.42
C PRO A 200 -9.05 5.71 8.93
N ARG A 201 -8.36 4.56 8.83
CA ARG A 201 -6.94 4.39 9.18
C ARG A 201 -6.06 4.10 7.97
N ALA A 202 -6.63 3.99 6.78
CA ALA A 202 -5.87 3.69 5.57
C ALA A 202 -5.09 4.92 5.13
N ARG A 203 -3.77 4.81 5.14
CA ARG A 203 -2.84 5.82 4.64
C ARG A 203 -2.44 5.53 3.20
N VAL A 204 -2.34 4.24 2.86
CA VAL A 204 -2.07 3.75 1.51
C VAL A 204 -3.19 2.80 1.09
N MET A 205 -3.52 2.84 -0.19
CA MET A 205 -4.40 1.87 -0.84
C MET A 205 -3.66 1.29 -2.03
N HIS A 206 -3.41 -0.02 -2.02
CA HIS A 206 -2.89 -0.71 -3.18
C HIS A 206 -4.02 -1.11 -4.11
N MET A 207 -3.86 -0.78 -5.36
CA MET A 207 -4.87 -0.96 -6.39
C MET A 207 -4.24 -1.62 -7.62
N HIS A 208 -4.69 -2.81 -7.93
CA HIS A 208 -4.26 -3.55 -9.11
C HIS A 208 -5.35 -4.49 -9.60
N GLY A 209 -5.31 -4.85 -10.87
CA GLY A 209 -6.24 -5.81 -11.45
C GLY A 209 -5.76 -7.25 -11.27
N ILE A 210 -6.71 -8.18 -11.42
CA ILE A 210 -6.46 -9.63 -11.38
C ILE A 210 -6.64 -10.20 -12.77
N LEU A 211 -5.59 -10.78 -13.33
CA LEU A 211 -5.63 -11.44 -14.64
C LEU A 211 -5.17 -12.90 -14.55
N ASN A 212 -6.02 -13.84 -14.90
CA ASN A 212 -5.72 -15.28 -14.84
C ASN A 212 -5.26 -15.76 -13.43
N GLY A 213 -5.85 -15.20 -12.38
CA GLY A 213 -5.52 -15.53 -10.99
C GLY A 213 -4.18 -14.95 -10.51
N LYS A 214 -3.61 -14.00 -11.24
CA LYS A 214 -2.39 -13.26 -10.85
C LYS A 214 -2.76 -11.81 -10.54
N ASP A 215 -2.15 -11.28 -9.51
CA ASP A 215 -2.20 -9.88 -9.06
C ASP A 215 -1.29 -8.94 -9.87
N HIS A 216 -1.22 -7.69 -9.45
CA HIS A 216 -0.35 -6.62 -9.98
C HIS A 216 -0.50 -6.38 -11.50
N ASN A 217 -1.69 -6.60 -12.04
CA ASN A 217 -2.02 -6.25 -13.43
C ASN A 217 -2.71 -4.89 -13.51
N SER A 218 -2.81 -4.35 -14.74
CA SER A 218 -3.52 -3.11 -15.03
C SER A 218 -4.90 -3.03 -14.38
N LEU A 219 -5.31 -1.84 -13.93
CA LEU A 219 -6.67 -1.54 -13.43
C LEU A 219 -7.78 -1.83 -14.46
N GLN A 220 -7.44 -2.06 -15.72
CA GLN A 220 -8.41 -2.57 -16.72
C GLN A 220 -8.95 -3.96 -16.34
N HIS A 221 -8.20 -4.72 -15.53
CA HIS A 221 -8.57 -6.05 -15.05
C HIS A 221 -9.23 -6.06 -13.66
N MET A 222 -9.37 -4.89 -13.03
CA MET A 222 -10.17 -4.74 -11.81
C MET A 222 -11.65 -4.65 -12.16
N ARG A 223 -12.51 -5.26 -11.35
CA ARG A 223 -13.97 -5.17 -11.53
C ARG A 223 -14.41 -3.70 -11.44
N ALA A 224 -15.30 -3.29 -12.35
CA ALA A 224 -15.80 -1.92 -12.38
C ALA A 224 -16.52 -1.55 -11.07
N GLU A 225 -17.30 -2.47 -10.52
CA GLU A 225 -18.04 -2.30 -9.28
C GLU A 225 -17.10 -2.07 -8.09
N THR A 226 -15.96 -2.74 -8.05
CA THR A 226 -14.95 -2.56 -6.99
C THR A 226 -14.29 -1.19 -7.10
N LEU A 227 -13.86 -0.80 -8.30
CA LEU A 227 -13.28 0.52 -8.52
C LEU A 227 -14.29 1.63 -8.15
N ASP A 228 -15.55 1.50 -8.59
CA ASP A 228 -16.61 2.45 -8.24
C ASP A 228 -16.84 2.55 -6.73
N MET A 229 -16.85 1.42 -6.03
CA MET A 229 -17.00 1.35 -4.57
C MET A 229 -15.86 2.08 -3.85
N VAL A 230 -14.61 1.81 -4.26
CA VAL A 230 -13.42 2.45 -3.69
C VAL A 230 -13.45 3.95 -3.94
N MET A 231 -13.71 4.38 -5.18
CA MET A 231 -13.73 5.79 -5.54
C MET A 231 -14.86 6.56 -4.82
N GLN A 232 -16.03 5.94 -4.63
CA GLN A 232 -17.11 6.52 -3.84
C GLN A 232 -16.74 6.65 -2.35
N ALA A 233 -16.08 5.64 -1.79
CA ALA A 233 -15.61 5.67 -0.41
C ALA A 233 -14.57 6.78 -0.20
N LEU A 234 -13.60 6.90 -1.10
CA LEU A 234 -12.60 7.98 -1.11
C LEU A 234 -13.22 9.37 -1.30
N GLY A 235 -14.24 9.48 -2.16
CA GLY A 235 -14.98 10.74 -2.34
C GLY A 235 -15.76 11.20 -1.10
N ARG A 236 -16.25 10.25 -0.29
CA ARG A 236 -16.91 10.56 1.00
C ARG A 236 -15.94 10.92 2.13
N HIS A 237 -14.70 10.44 2.01
CA HIS A 237 -13.65 10.65 3.00
C HIS A 237 -12.39 11.23 2.32
N PRO A 238 -12.47 12.45 1.76
CA PRO A 238 -11.35 13.05 1.06
C PRO A 238 -10.21 13.31 2.03
N ASP A 239 -9.04 12.82 1.68
CA ASP A 239 -7.81 12.98 2.44
C ASP A 239 -6.65 13.10 1.45
N ARG A 240 -6.05 14.29 1.38
CA ARG A 240 -4.94 14.58 0.45
C ARG A 240 -3.63 13.91 0.85
N GLU A 241 -3.52 13.47 2.09
CA GLU A 241 -2.35 12.72 2.57
C GLU A 241 -2.44 11.23 2.23
N ARG A 242 -3.63 10.72 1.89
CA ARG A 242 -3.81 9.33 1.48
C ARG A 242 -3.28 9.10 0.09
N VAL A 243 -2.51 8.01 -0.07
CA VAL A 243 -1.98 7.59 -1.36
C VAL A 243 -2.83 6.44 -1.93
N PHE A 244 -3.22 6.59 -3.19
CA PHE A 244 -3.79 5.53 -4.00
C PHE A 244 -2.69 5.04 -4.93
N THR A 245 -2.01 3.96 -4.58
CA THR A 245 -0.89 3.39 -5.32
C THR A 245 -1.41 2.37 -6.33
N MET A 246 -1.25 2.64 -7.61
CA MET A 246 -1.38 1.61 -8.65
C MET A 246 -0.17 0.69 -8.53
N GLU A 247 -0.34 -0.42 -7.82
CA GLU A 247 0.74 -1.37 -7.54
C GLU A 247 0.93 -2.34 -8.72
N ILE A 248 1.68 -1.87 -9.70
CA ILE A 248 1.94 -2.52 -10.98
C ILE A 248 3.40 -2.36 -11.38
N PHE A 249 3.90 -3.25 -12.24
CA PHE A 249 5.33 -3.40 -12.49
C PHE A 249 5.67 -3.43 -13.99
N SER A 250 4.88 -2.74 -14.83
CA SER A 250 5.17 -2.59 -16.26
C SER A 250 4.66 -1.27 -16.80
N GLU A 251 5.35 -0.71 -17.79
CA GLU A 251 4.93 0.51 -18.47
C GLU A 251 3.55 0.34 -19.15
N LYS A 252 3.29 -0.84 -19.71
CA LYS A 252 2.01 -1.15 -20.35
C LYS A 252 0.87 -1.04 -19.32
N ASP A 253 0.99 -1.75 -18.18
CA ASP A 253 -0.04 -1.75 -17.15
C ASP A 253 -0.23 -0.37 -16.53
N PHE A 254 0.86 0.40 -16.39
CA PHE A 254 0.81 1.79 -15.93
C PHE A 254 0.00 2.69 -16.88
N LEU A 255 0.28 2.64 -18.17
CA LEU A 255 -0.43 3.46 -19.16
C LEU A 255 -1.91 3.07 -19.26
N GLU A 256 -2.23 1.77 -19.23
CA GLU A 256 -3.61 1.26 -19.23
C GLU A 256 -4.34 1.65 -17.94
N SER A 257 -3.69 1.59 -16.78
CA SER A 257 -4.27 2.01 -15.50
C SER A 257 -4.52 3.52 -15.45
N CYS A 258 -3.58 4.33 -15.93
CA CYS A 258 -3.79 5.77 -16.08
C CYS A 258 -4.97 6.09 -17.01
N ALA A 259 -5.13 5.38 -18.12
CA ALA A 259 -6.28 5.54 -19.00
C ALA A 259 -7.59 5.21 -18.27
N ARG A 260 -7.63 4.09 -17.53
CA ARG A 260 -8.79 3.68 -16.72
C ARG A 260 -9.19 4.73 -15.70
N MET A 261 -8.21 5.33 -15.01
CA MET A 261 -8.46 6.38 -14.03
C MET A 261 -8.95 7.69 -14.69
N GLN A 262 -8.45 8.03 -15.86
CA GLN A 262 -8.93 9.21 -16.61
C GLN A 262 -10.36 9.02 -17.15
N ASP A 263 -10.69 7.83 -17.61
CA ASP A 263 -12.05 7.48 -18.03
C ASP A 263 -13.03 7.63 -16.86
N TYR A 264 -12.61 7.25 -15.66
CA TYR A 264 -13.42 7.44 -14.45
C TYR A 264 -13.73 8.93 -14.20
N LEU A 265 -12.77 9.83 -14.38
CA LEU A 265 -12.98 11.29 -14.23
C LEU A 265 -13.87 11.89 -15.31
N SER A 266 -13.88 11.29 -16.51
CA SER A 266 -14.59 11.80 -17.68
C SER A 266 -16.01 11.21 -17.79
N GLY A 267 -16.28 10.12 -17.06
CA GLY A 267 -17.57 9.46 -17.05
C GLY A 267 -18.66 10.27 -16.32
N PRO A 268 -19.95 9.93 -16.49
CA PRO A 268 -21.00 10.49 -15.66
C PRO A 268 -20.68 10.10 -14.20
N GLY A 269 -20.44 11.10 -13.35
CA GLY A 269 -20.14 10.88 -11.94
C GLY A 269 -21.15 9.91 -11.30
N PRO A 270 -20.80 9.27 -10.16
CA PRO A 270 -21.62 8.24 -9.54
C PRO A 270 -23.07 8.72 -9.47
N SER A 271 -23.98 7.96 -10.08
CA SER A 271 -25.40 8.27 -10.09
C SER A 271 -25.86 8.35 -8.63
N ALA A 272 -26.17 9.56 -8.16
CA ALA A 272 -26.86 9.73 -6.91
C ALA A 272 -28.11 8.84 -6.98
N SER A 273 -28.18 7.80 -6.19
CA SER A 273 -29.37 6.98 -6.05
C SER A 273 -30.51 7.91 -5.71
N ARG A 274 -31.39 8.16 -6.67
CA ARG A 274 -32.64 8.86 -6.44
C ARG A 274 -33.40 8.02 -5.41
N GLY A 275 -33.44 8.51 -4.17
CA GLY A 275 -34.36 7.99 -3.19
C GLY A 275 -35.76 8.10 -3.80
N ASP A 276 -36.34 6.96 -4.12
CA ASP A 276 -37.75 6.87 -4.47
C ASP A 276 -38.56 7.32 -3.24
N GLY A 277 -38.89 8.61 -3.26
CA GLY A 277 -39.92 9.14 -2.42
C GLY A 277 -41.29 8.66 -2.93
N SER A 278 -41.68 7.44 -2.58
CA SER A 278 -43.04 7.01 -2.76
C SER A 278 -43.88 7.74 -1.71
N SER A 279 -44.47 8.86 -2.10
CA SER A 279 -45.58 9.46 -1.40
C SER A 279 -46.78 8.51 -1.47
N CYS A 280 -47.12 7.88 -0.39
CA CYS A 280 -48.48 7.39 -0.19
C CYS A 280 -49.38 8.58 0.09
N VAL A 281 -50.25 8.87 -0.84
CA VAL A 281 -51.45 9.67 -0.63
C VAL A 281 -52.64 8.70 -0.74
N ASP A 282 -53.51 8.81 0.27
CA ASP A 282 -54.82 8.23 0.53
C ASP A 282 -54.86 6.94 1.34
#